data_7e3c95d7fd5b12ef7de4461af493e8b9
#
_entry.id   7e3c95d7fd5b12ef7de4461af493e8b9
#
_cell.length_a   1.000
_cell.length_b   1.000
_cell.length_c   1.000
_cell.angle_alpha   90.00
_cell.angle_beta   90.00
_cell.angle_gamma   90.00
#
_symmetry.space_group_name_H-M   'P 1'
#
loop_
_entity.id
_entity.type
_entity.pdbx_description
1 polymer ?
#
loop_
_entity_poly.entity_id
_entity_poly.type
_entity_poly.pdbx_seq_one_letter_code
_entity_poly.pdbx_strand_id
1 'polypeptide(L)'
;VQDQVIPDNVVLHGLKQRNGKFIVRIFGVNDNPKENRLFGRDLDELEDTLGVKLWEENGQAHTLWSAALYQEADTIREATDAALELYEIVTGGKDFDRSLWTAASHKSLCAGFNEADPDAIIAWNKRMADLVTMDGIAKAIRDQIPAGSIRKLQSLTKIQKEWLEKRLRKADFGEKMRLHYYLGVILEDENEVQECFRIIQSEVLEATIKSLAYNEQARIVTDHHTVRLPLRVNWGGGWSDTPPYCNEKG
;
A
#
# COMPACT_ATOMS: atom_id res chain seq x y z
N VAL A 1 -1.10 9.26 -6.46
CA VAL A 1 -2.21 10.13 -6.10
C VAL A 1 -2.12 10.46 -4.60
N GLN A 2 -0.99 11.08 -4.15
CA GLN A 2 -0.75 11.26 -2.71
C GLN A 2 -1.45 12.51 -2.12
N ASP A 3 -1.94 13.42 -2.94
CA ASP A 3 -2.46 14.72 -2.48
C ASP A 3 -3.85 15.07 -3.05
N GLN A 4 -4.57 14.09 -3.60
CA GLN A 4 -5.91 14.32 -4.16
C GLN A 4 -6.98 13.80 -3.21
N VAL A 5 -7.98 14.63 -2.95
CA VAL A 5 -9.16 14.25 -2.17
C VAL A 5 -10.18 13.61 -3.10
N ILE A 6 -10.53 12.36 -2.83
CA ILE A 6 -11.60 11.67 -3.55
C ILE A 6 -12.91 12.01 -2.83
N PRO A 7 -13.93 12.51 -3.53
CA PRO A 7 -15.23 12.79 -2.94
C PRO A 7 -15.90 11.53 -2.38
N ASP A 8 -16.77 11.71 -1.40
CA ASP A 8 -17.54 10.61 -0.81
C ASP A 8 -18.46 9.95 -1.85
N ASN A 9 -18.62 8.63 -1.75
CA ASN A 9 -19.44 7.81 -2.66
C ASN A 9 -19.01 7.85 -4.14
N VAL A 10 -17.75 8.17 -4.41
CA VAL A 10 -17.15 8.18 -5.75
C VAL A 10 -16.15 7.05 -5.88
N VAL A 11 -16.18 6.37 -7.02
CA VAL A 11 -15.23 5.31 -7.39
C VAL A 11 -14.31 5.82 -8.50
N LEU A 12 -13.01 5.69 -8.29
CA LEU A 12 -11.98 5.89 -9.31
C LEU A 12 -11.42 4.54 -9.74
N HIS A 13 -11.36 4.30 -11.04
CA HIS A 13 -10.77 3.08 -11.57
C HIS A 13 -9.85 3.37 -12.75
N GLY A 14 -8.55 3.23 -12.52
CA GLY A 14 -7.51 3.43 -13.53
C GLY A 14 -7.29 2.21 -14.41
N LEU A 15 -7.15 2.42 -15.71
CA LEU A 15 -6.81 1.42 -16.72
C LEU A 15 -5.62 1.90 -17.55
N LYS A 16 -4.58 1.07 -17.63
CA LYS A 16 -3.55 1.25 -18.64
C LYS A 16 -4.05 0.69 -19.96
N GLN A 17 -3.88 1.43 -21.04
CA GLN A 17 -4.25 1.06 -22.40
C GLN A 17 -3.08 0.38 -23.10
N ARG A 18 -3.38 -0.44 -24.14
CA ARG A 18 -2.35 -1.11 -24.95
C ARG A 18 -1.40 -0.14 -25.68
N ASN A 19 -1.87 1.07 -25.97
CA ASN A 19 -1.05 2.15 -26.54
C ASN A 19 -0.10 2.82 -25.54
N GLY A 20 -0.08 2.35 -24.28
CA GLY A 20 0.75 2.88 -23.19
C GLY A 20 0.14 4.03 -22.41
N LYS A 21 -0.97 4.62 -22.88
CA LYS A 21 -1.69 5.69 -22.19
C LYS A 21 -2.57 5.18 -21.04
N PHE A 22 -3.17 6.09 -20.32
CA PHE A 22 -4.01 5.80 -19.15
C PHE A 22 -5.38 6.44 -19.30
N ILE A 23 -6.39 5.75 -18.79
CA ILE A 23 -7.73 6.29 -18.57
C ILE A 23 -8.07 6.07 -17.10
N VAL A 24 -8.59 7.09 -16.45
CA VAL A 24 -9.22 6.95 -15.12
C VAL A 24 -10.71 7.20 -15.28
N ARG A 25 -11.47 6.18 -14.95
CA ARG A 25 -12.93 6.25 -14.95
C ARG A 25 -13.39 6.71 -13.58
N ILE A 26 -14.35 7.62 -13.56
CA ILE A 26 -14.97 8.13 -12.34
C ILE A 26 -16.48 7.93 -12.44
N PHE A 27 -17.09 7.42 -11.38
CA PHE A 27 -18.53 7.20 -11.29
C PHE A 27 -18.97 7.09 -9.83
N GLY A 28 -20.24 7.32 -9.58
CA GLY A 28 -20.82 7.14 -8.25
C GLY A 28 -21.02 5.66 -7.90
N VAL A 29 -20.98 5.31 -6.62
CA VAL A 29 -21.22 3.93 -6.14
C VAL A 29 -22.59 3.39 -6.55
N ASN A 30 -23.55 4.28 -6.83
CA ASN A 30 -24.91 3.93 -7.25
C ASN A 30 -25.14 4.08 -8.76
N ASP A 31 -24.14 4.53 -9.53
CA ASP A 31 -24.30 4.67 -10.98
C ASP A 31 -24.34 3.31 -11.67
N ASN A 32 -25.29 3.16 -12.57
CA ASN A 32 -25.47 1.95 -13.34
C ASN A 32 -24.97 2.16 -14.78
N PRO A 33 -23.96 1.42 -15.25
CA PRO A 33 -23.43 1.60 -16.60
C PRO A 33 -24.44 1.37 -17.73
N LYS A 34 -25.57 0.69 -17.46
CA LYS A 34 -26.64 0.47 -18.43
C LYS A 34 -27.65 1.61 -18.50
N GLU A 35 -27.56 2.58 -17.59
CA GLU A 35 -28.41 3.75 -17.56
C GLU A 35 -27.72 4.93 -18.21
N ASN A 36 -28.51 5.92 -18.63
CA ASN A 36 -28.03 7.18 -19.21
C ASN A 36 -27.82 8.25 -18.13
N ARG A 37 -27.05 7.92 -17.08
CA ARG A 37 -26.82 8.82 -15.95
C ARG A 37 -25.41 8.70 -15.39
N LEU A 38 -24.88 9.86 -14.94
CA LEU A 38 -23.63 9.94 -14.18
C LEU A 38 -23.81 10.92 -13.02
N PHE A 39 -23.53 10.50 -11.79
CA PHE A 39 -23.75 11.27 -10.55
C PHE A 39 -25.18 11.84 -10.46
N GLY A 40 -26.16 11.05 -10.92
CA GLY A 40 -27.57 11.43 -10.92
C GLY A 40 -27.99 12.38 -12.06
N ARG A 41 -27.05 12.91 -12.86
CA ARG A 41 -27.35 13.73 -14.06
C ARG A 41 -27.62 12.88 -15.28
N ASP A 42 -28.60 13.30 -16.06
CA ASP A 42 -28.89 12.73 -17.37
C ASP A 42 -27.79 13.14 -18.36
N LEU A 43 -27.28 12.18 -19.12
CA LEU A 43 -26.13 12.41 -20.02
C LEU A 43 -26.56 13.07 -21.35
N ASP A 44 -27.80 12.89 -21.82
CA ASP A 44 -28.30 13.63 -23.01
C ASP A 44 -28.43 15.12 -22.67
N GLU A 45 -28.97 15.45 -21.47
CA GLU A 45 -29.02 16.84 -20.99
C GLU A 45 -27.61 17.42 -20.78
N LEU A 46 -26.66 16.61 -20.38
CA LEU A 46 -25.26 17.00 -20.20
C LEU A 46 -24.61 17.29 -21.57
N GLU A 47 -24.80 16.41 -22.56
CA GLU A 47 -24.35 16.62 -23.95
C GLU A 47 -24.81 17.95 -24.50
N ASP A 48 -26.11 18.25 -24.38
CA ASP A 48 -26.71 19.49 -24.83
C ASP A 48 -26.14 20.71 -24.08
N THR A 49 -26.00 20.60 -22.74
CA THR A 49 -25.50 21.69 -21.91
C THR A 49 -24.05 22.04 -22.23
N LEU A 50 -23.20 21.01 -22.41
CA LEU A 50 -21.78 21.18 -22.73
C LEU A 50 -21.52 21.45 -24.20
N GLY A 51 -22.49 21.17 -25.08
CA GLY A 51 -22.38 21.32 -26.53
C GLY A 51 -21.29 20.43 -27.14
N VAL A 52 -21.08 19.24 -26.58
CA VAL A 52 -20.13 18.24 -27.06
C VAL A 52 -20.86 16.98 -27.47
N LYS A 53 -20.25 16.11 -28.26
CA LYS A 53 -20.78 14.79 -28.60
C LYS A 53 -20.23 13.75 -27.64
N LEU A 54 -21.12 13.04 -26.93
CA LEU A 54 -20.76 11.95 -26.02
C LEU A 54 -20.91 10.58 -26.67
N TRP A 55 -21.68 10.46 -27.72
CA TRP A 55 -21.87 9.22 -28.48
C TRP A 55 -21.56 9.37 -29.95
N GLU A 56 -21.10 8.29 -30.55
CA GLU A 56 -20.98 8.20 -32.02
C GLU A 56 -22.36 7.94 -32.64
N GLU A 57 -22.57 8.47 -33.86
CA GLU A 57 -23.82 8.29 -34.64
C GLU A 57 -23.89 6.86 -35.24
N ASN A 58 -23.71 5.82 -34.45
CA ASN A 58 -23.66 4.42 -34.90
C ASN A 58 -24.87 3.59 -34.44
N GLY A 59 -25.90 4.24 -33.89
CA GLY A 59 -27.12 3.57 -33.43
C GLY A 59 -26.96 2.79 -32.11
N GLN A 60 -25.88 3.02 -31.39
CA GLN A 60 -25.72 2.46 -30.03
C GLN A 60 -26.68 3.14 -29.05
N ALA A 61 -27.10 2.38 -28.03
CA ALA A 61 -27.91 2.95 -26.96
C ALA A 61 -27.13 4.01 -26.19
N HIS A 62 -27.75 5.14 -25.88
CA HIS A 62 -27.19 6.18 -25.03
C HIS A 62 -27.16 5.68 -23.57
N THR A 63 -26.02 5.29 -23.11
CA THR A 63 -25.79 4.78 -21.76
C THR A 63 -24.44 5.27 -21.24
N LEU A 64 -24.24 5.25 -19.93
CA LEU A 64 -22.95 5.54 -19.32
C LEU A 64 -21.84 4.61 -19.86
N TRP A 65 -22.18 3.38 -20.25
CA TRP A 65 -21.23 2.41 -20.81
C TRP A 65 -20.65 2.87 -22.16
N SER A 66 -21.46 3.54 -22.97
CA SER A 66 -21.11 3.98 -24.33
C SER A 66 -20.70 5.45 -24.43
N ALA A 67 -20.93 6.26 -23.40
CA ALA A 67 -20.60 7.69 -23.39
C ALA A 67 -19.09 7.94 -23.34
N ALA A 68 -18.54 8.71 -24.28
CA ALA A 68 -17.12 9.07 -24.38
C ALA A 68 -16.78 10.21 -23.41
N LEU A 69 -16.69 9.89 -22.13
CA LEU A 69 -16.51 10.85 -21.04
C LEU A 69 -15.08 10.91 -20.51
N TYR A 70 -14.28 9.84 -20.67
CA TYR A 70 -13.04 9.67 -19.94
C TYR A 70 -11.83 10.02 -20.79
N GLN A 71 -11.11 11.05 -20.38
CA GLN A 71 -9.95 11.53 -21.09
C GLN A 71 -8.79 10.51 -21.04
N GLU A 72 -8.19 10.28 -22.21
CA GLU A 72 -6.96 9.51 -22.35
C GLU A 72 -5.75 10.43 -22.09
N ALA A 73 -4.82 10.02 -21.22
CA ALA A 73 -3.66 10.80 -20.84
C ALA A 73 -2.36 9.97 -20.87
N ASP A 74 -1.21 10.64 -20.91
CA ASP A 74 0.09 9.97 -20.96
C ASP A 74 0.52 9.42 -19.59
N THR A 75 0.00 9.98 -18.51
CA THR A 75 0.27 9.53 -17.14
C THR A 75 -1.00 9.24 -16.36
N ILE A 76 -0.89 8.32 -15.39
CA ILE A 76 -2.01 8.02 -14.49
C ILE A 76 -2.44 9.24 -13.65
N ARG A 77 -1.53 10.15 -13.37
CA ARG A 77 -1.81 11.38 -12.63
C ARG A 77 -2.69 12.30 -13.46
N GLU A 78 -2.30 12.62 -14.69
CA GLU A 78 -3.10 13.45 -15.62
C GLU A 78 -4.49 12.84 -15.86
N ALA A 79 -4.56 11.52 -16.06
CA ALA A 79 -5.85 10.84 -16.22
C ALA A 79 -6.72 10.93 -14.96
N THR A 80 -6.10 10.93 -13.76
CA THR A 80 -6.82 11.11 -12.48
C THR A 80 -7.30 12.55 -12.33
N ASP A 81 -6.46 13.53 -12.65
CA ASP A 81 -6.82 14.96 -12.61
C ASP A 81 -8.00 15.23 -13.54
N ALA A 82 -7.96 14.71 -14.77
CA ALA A 82 -9.06 14.81 -15.73
C ALA A 82 -10.36 14.14 -15.25
N ALA A 83 -10.26 12.99 -14.58
CA ALA A 83 -11.41 12.31 -14.01
C ALA A 83 -12.06 13.12 -12.87
N LEU A 84 -11.27 13.71 -11.99
CA LEU A 84 -11.79 14.58 -10.91
C LEU A 84 -12.37 15.87 -11.48
N GLU A 85 -11.77 16.44 -12.53
CA GLU A 85 -12.33 17.58 -13.24
C GLU A 85 -13.69 17.25 -13.87
N LEU A 86 -13.84 16.08 -14.49
CA LEU A 86 -15.14 15.61 -15.00
C LEU A 86 -16.19 15.54 -13.87
N TYR A 87 -15.83 15.05 -12.70
CA TYR A 87 -16.72 15.03 -11.54
C TYR A 87 -17.20 16.44 -11.18
N GLU A 88 -16.29 17.41 -11.09
CA GLU A 88 -16.61 18.80 -10.78
C GLU A 88 -17.52 19.43 -11.84
N ILE A 89 -17.25 19.18 -13.12
CA ILE A 89 -18.08 19.67 -14.23
C ILE A 89 -19.51 19.09 -14.14
N VAL A 90 -19.61 17.76 -13.98
CA VAL A 90 -20.92 17.08 -13.94
C VAL A 90 -21.74 17.50 -12.72
N THR A 91 -21.10 17.73 -11.58
CA THR A 91 -21.77 18.15 -10.34
C THR A 91 -21.97 19.66 -10.23
N GLY A 92 -21.47 20.44 -11.19
CA GLY A 92 -21.63 21.90 -11.24
C GLY A 92 -20.64 22.66 -10.36
N GLY A 93 -19.56 22.03 -9.93
CA GLY A 93 -18.49 22.64 -9.13
C GLY A 93 -17.46 23.41 -9.95
N LYS A 94 -17.42 23.22 -11.27
CA LYS A 94 -16.47 23.87 -12.18
C LYS A 94 -17.12 24.24 -13.50
N ASP A 95 -16.70 25.38 -14.05
CA ASP A 95 -17.08 25.80 -15.39
C ASP A 95 -16.43 24.90 -16.45
N PHE A 96 -17.18 24.61 -17.52
CA PHE A 96 -16.74 23.75 -18.60
C PHE A 96 -16.02 24.53 -19.68
N ASP A 97 -14.81 24.07 -20.07
CA ASP A 97 -14.08 24.61 -21.22
C ASP A 97 -14.17 23.62 -22.39
N ARG A 98 -15.05 23.97 -23.35
CA ARG A 98 -15.28 23.18 -24.56
C ARG A 98 -14.01 23.05 -25.41
N SER A 99 -13.14 24.06 -25.44
CA SER A 99 -11.93 24.03 -26.27
C SER A 99 -10.94 23.01 -25.78
N LEU A 100 -10.76 22.91 -24.47
CA LEU A 100 -9.92 21.90 -23.83
C LEU A 100 -10.51 20.50 -24.03
N TRP A 101 -11.80 20.35 -23.86
CA TRP A 101 -12.47 19.07 -24.09
C TRP A 101 -12.27 18.58 -25.53
N THR A 102 -12.54 19.42 -26.55
CA THR A 102 -12.39 19.03 -27.96
C THR A 102 -10.96 18.78 -28.40
N ALA A 103 -9.98 19.34 -27.70
CA ALA A 103 -8.55 19.09 -27.95
C ALA A 103 -8.08 17.76 -27.40
N ALA A 104 -8.79 17.17 -26.43
CA ALA A 104 -8.45 15.92 -25.79
C ALA A 104 -9.15 14.71 -26.44
N SER A 105 -8.55 13.54 -26.32
CA SER A 105 -9.16 12.27 -26.72
C SER A 105 -9.98 11.72 -25.56
N HIS A 106 -11.25 11.43 -25.79
CA HIS A 106 -12.15 10.84 -24.81
C HIS A 106 -12.58 9.44 -25.22
N LYS A 107 -12.72 8.56 -24.26
CA LYS A 107 -13.17 7.18 -24.46
C LYS A 107 -14.35 6.85 -23.55
N SER A 108 -15.20 5.94 -24.04
CA SER A 108 -16.26 5.35 -23.23
C SER A 108 -15.72 4.29 -22.28
N LEU A 109 -16.55 3.87 -21.32
CA LEU A 109 -16.25 2.67 -20.50
C LEU A 109 -15.98 1.45 -21.37
N CYS A 110 -16.81 1.27 -22.42
CA CYS A 110 -16.68 0.16 -23.36
C CYS A 110 -15.32 0.16 -24.08
N ALA A 111 -14.95 1.29 -24.70
CA ALA A 111 -13.68 1.43 -25.39
C ALA A 111 -12.50 1.24 -24.44
N GLY A 112 -12.56 1.88 -23.27
CA GLY A 112 -11.53 1.76 -22.26
C GLY A 112 -11.26 0.33 -21.79
N PHE A 113 -12.30 -0.50 -21.67
CA PHE A 113 -12.14 -1.93 -21.34
C PHE A 113 -11.58 -2.73 -22.51
N ASN A 114 -12.09 -2.52 -23.71
CA ASN A 114 -11.67 -3.28 -24.88
C ASN A 114 -10.22 -3.02 -25.28
N GLU A 115 -9.73 -1.80 -25.01
CA GLU A 115 -8.37 -1.37 -25.32
C GLU A 115 -7.42 -1.50 -24.12
N ALA A 116 -7.91 -1.92 -22.95
CA ALA A 116 -7.08 -2.12 -21.76
C ALA A 116 -5.98 -3.16 -21.99
N ASP A 117 -4.83 -2.92 -21.36
CA ASP A 117 -3.71 -3.84 -21.31
C ASP A 117 -3.98 -4.91 -20.23
N PRO A 118 -4.31 -6.17 -20.60
CA PRO A 118 -4.64 -7.21 -19.62
C PRO A 118 -3.44 -7.58 -18.75
N ASP A 119 -2.23 -7.55 -19.31
CA ASP A 119 -1.01 -7.90 -18.57
C ASP A 119 -0.71 -6.85 -17.50
N ALA A 120 -0.93 -5.57 -17.80
CA ALA A 120 -0.80 -4.49 -16.83
C ALA A 120 -1.83 -4.62 -15.70
N ILE A 121 -3.07 -5.02 -15.99
CA ILE A 121 -4.11 -5.26 -14.97
C ILE A 121 -3.72 -6.42 -14.06
N ILE A 122 -3.26 -7.53 -14.63
CA ILE A 122 -2.81 -8.71 -13.86
C ILE A 122 -1.61 -8.34 -12.98
N ALA A 123 -0.61 -7.65 -13.54
CA ALA A 123 0.57 -7.21 -12.80
C ALA A 123 0.20 -6.26 -11.64
N TRP A 124 -0.74 -5.34 -11.86
CA TRP A 124 -1.24 -4.45 -10.82
C TRP A 124 -1.94 -5.21 -9.70
N ASN A 125 -2.85 -6.13 -10.04
CA ASN A 125 -3.58 -6.93 -9.04
C ASN A 125 -2.62 -7.78 -8.21
N LYS A 126 -1.60 -8.39 -8.85
CA LYS A 126 -0.57 -9.14 -8.14
C LYS A 126 0.23 -8.25 -7.19
N ARG A 127 0.62 -7.05 -7.65
CA ARG A 127 1.33 -6.07 -6.82
C ARG A 127 0.51 -5.65 -5.60
N MET A 128 -0.79 -5.38 -5.80
CA MET A 128 -1.68 -5.02 -4.68
C MET A 128 -1.83 -6.16 -3.68
N ALA A 129 -1.99 -7.40 -4.16
CA ALA A 129 -2.04 -8.57 -3.29
C ALA A 129 -0.77 -8.72 -2.44
N ASP A 130 0.41 -8.52 -3.05
CA ASP A 130 1.69 -8.55 -2.34
C ASP A 130 1.78 -7.47 -1.24
N LEU A 131 1.37 -6.24 -1.56
CA LEU A 131 1.36 -5.14 -0.59
C LEU A 131 0.35 -5.37 0.55
N VAL A 132 -0.84 -5.86 0.23
CA VAL A 132 -1.86 -6.19 1.24
C VAL A 132 -1.34 -7.26 2.21
N THR A 133 -0.59 -8.26 1.71
CA THR A 133 0.02 -9.28 2.57
C THR A 133 1.03 -8.66 3.54
N MET A 134 1.89 -7.76 3.09
CA MET A 134 2.90 -7.08 3.93
C MET A 134 2.26 -6.13 4.93
N ASP A 135 1.24 -5.38 4.54
CA ASP A 135 0.47 -4.53 5.46
C ASP A 135 -0.30 -5.37 6.49
N GLY A 136 -0.77 -6.55 6.09
CA GLY A 136 -1.37 -7.54 7.00
C GLY A 136 -0.40 -8.00 8.09
N ILE A 137 0.84 -8.30 7.71
CA ILE A 137 1.90 -8.66 8.68
C ILE A 137 2.19 -7.48 9.61
N ALA A 138 2.35 -6.27 9.08
CA ALA A 138 2.58 -5.08 9.89
C ALA A 138 1.42 -4.78 10.84
N LYS A 139 0.19 -5.02 10.43
CA LYS A 139 -1.00 -4.93 11.28
C LYS A 139 -0.99 -5.99 12.37
N ALA A 140 -0.69 -7.23 12.03
CA ALA A 140 -0.61 -8.32 13.00
C ALA A 140 0.44 -8.06 14.09
N ILE A 141 1.59 -7.48 13.73
CA ILE A 141 2.61 -7.06 14.68
C ILE A 141 2.07 -5.98 15.65
N ARG A 142 1.34 -4.98 15.15
CA ARG A 142 0.74 -3.93 15.99
C ARG A 142 -0.33 -4.48 16.93
N ASP A 143 -1.17 -5.37 16.40
CA ASP A 143 -2.31 -5.94 17.12
C ASP A 143 -1.89 -7.15 17.98
N GLN A 144 -0.60 -7.45 18.05
CA GLN A 144 0.00 -8.55 18.82
C GLN A 144 -0.60 -9.95 18.48
N ILE A 145 -1.00 -10.14 17.23
CA ILE A 145 -1.50 -11.42 16.74
C ILE A 145 -0.32 -12.39 16.65
N PRO A 146 -0.39 -13.60 17.21
CA PRO A 146 0.73 -14.55 17.15
C PRO A 146 1.19 -14.85 15.72
N ALA A 147 2.51 -14.82 15.48
CA ALA A 147 3.08 -15.06 14.14
C ALA A 147 2.67 -16.42 13.56
N GLY A 148 2.54 -17.44 14.40
CA GLY A 148 2.08 -18.77 14.00
C GLY A 148 0.63 -18.84 13.49
N SER A 149 -0.19 -17.81 13.74
CA SER A 149 -1.57 -17.70 13.23
C SER A 149 -1.63 -17.13 11.82
N ILE A 150 -0.52 -16.59 11.32
CA ILE A 150 -0.45 -15.97 9.99
C ILE A 150 -0.17 -17.05 8.95
N ARG A 151 -0.76 -16.87 7.77
CA ARG A 151 -0.53 -17.80 6.65
C ARG A 151 0.95 -17.87 6.29
N LYS A 152 1.47 -19.08 6.18
CA LYS A 152 2.83 -19.34 5.73
C LYS A 152 3.03 -18.89 4.27
N LEU A 153 4.21 -18.36 3.99
CA LEU A 153 4.66 -17.98 2.66
C LEU A 153 5.86 -18.85 2.28
N GLN A 154 5.94 -19.25 1.02
CA GLN A 154 7.10 -20.01 0.53
C GLN A 154 8.33 -19.11 0.34
N SER A 155 8.12 -17.89 -0.10
CA SER A 155 9.17 -16.88 -0.30
C SER A 155 8.56 -15.49 -0.43
N LEU A 156 9.38 -14.45 -0.25
CA LEU A 156 8.97 -13.08 -0.53
C LEU A 156 9.18 -12.75 -2.02
N THR A 157 8.18 -12.12 -2.61
CA THR A 157 8.30 -11.53 -3.95
C THR A 157 9.26 -10.32 -3.92
N LYS A 158 9.69 -9.86 -5.09
CA LYS A 158 10.55 -8.66 -5.20
C LYS A 158 9.90 -7.44 -4.54
N ILE A 159 8.60 -7.24 -4.74
CA ILE A 159 7.84 -6.12 -4.18
C ILE A 159 7.79 -6.19 -2.65
N GLN A 160 7.58 -7.37 -2.10
CA GLN A 160 7.57 -7.61 -0.66
C GLN A 160 8.94 -7.34 -0.04
N LYS A 161 10.03 -7.75 -0.69
CA LYS A 161 11.40 -7.44 -0.26
C LYS A 161 11.69 -5.94 -0.26
N GLU A 162 11.32 -5.23 -1.33
CA GLU A 162 11.46 -3.77 -1.42
C GLU A 162 10.67 -3.04 -0.32
N TRP A 163 9.45 -3.50 -0.04
CA TRP A 163 8.63 -2.98 1.07
C TRP A 163 9.33 -3.20 2.42
N LEU A 164 9.81 -4.42 2.65
CA LEU A 164 10.50 -4.80 3.89
C LEU A 164 11.76 -3.96 4.12
N GLU A 165 12.62 -3.83 3.12
CA GLU A 165 13.83 -3.01 3.20
C GLU A 165 13.51 -1.55 3.53
N LYS A 166 12.48 -0.99 2.89
CA LYS A 166 12.03 0.38 3.17
C LYS A 166 11.49 0.52 4.59
N ARG A 167 10.80 -0.49 5.08
CA ARG A 167 10.23 -0.51 6.42
C ARG A 167 11.32 -0.64 7.49
N LEU A 168 12.25 -1.59 7.32
CA LEU A 168 13.37 -1.81 8.24
C LEU A 168 14.27 -0.58 8.39
N ARG A 169 14.45 0.22 7.31
CA ARG A 169 15.22 1.47 7.39
C ARG A 169 14.59 2.51 8.31
N LYS A 170 13.27 2.50 8.48
CA LYS A 170 12.52 3.48 9.27
C LYS A 170 12.08 2.94 10.64
N ALA A 171 12.15 1.64 10.83
CA ALA A 171 11.68 0.96 12.03
C ALA A 171 12.59 1.23 13.22
N ASP A 172 12.00 1.36 14.39
CA ASP A 172 12.72 1.34 15.65
C ASP A 172 13.21 -0.09 15.97
N PHE A 173 13.96 -0.21 17.04
CA PHE A 173 14.50 -1.49 17.52
C PHE A 173 13.40 -2.56 17.69
N GLY A 174 12.32 -2.21 18.40
CA GLY A 174 11.25 -3.15 18.70
C GLY A 174 10.50 -3.62 17.45
N GLU A 175 10.27 -2.72 16.49
CA GLU A 175 9.65 -3.07 15.21
C GLU A 175 10.57 -3.94 14.34
N LYS A 176 11.88 -3.63 14.26
CA LYS A 176 12.87 -4.46 13.54
C LYS A 176 12.87 -5.89 14.05
N MET A 177 13.03 -6.05 15.36
CA MET A 177 13.04 -7.35 16.03
C MET A 177 11.79 -8.17 15.69
N ARG A 178 10.59 -7.56 15.84
CA ARG A 178 9.32 -8.23 15.55
C ARG A 178 9.16 -8.58 14.08
N LEU A 179 9.57 -7.70 13.17
CA LEU A 179 9.52 -7.99 11.74
C LEU A 179 10.35 -9.23 11.38
N HIS A 180 11.60 -9.31 11.83
CA HIS A 180 12.45 -10.48 11.60
C HIS A 180 11.88 -11.74 12.23
N TYR A 181 11.36 -11.67 13.47
CA TYR A 181 10.72 -12.80 14.11
C TYR A 181 9.49 -13.30 13.34
N TYR A 182 8.57 -12.39 12.96
CA TYR A 182 7.38 -12.76 12.21
C TYR A 182 7.73 -13.35 10.85
N LEU A 183 8.69 -12.76 10.15
CA LEU A 183 9.15 -13.29 8.87
C LEU A 183 9.78 -14.67 9.00
N GLY A 184 10.61 -14.88 10.02
CA GLY A 184 11.19 -16.20 10.30
C GLY A 184 10.14 -17.29 10.52
N VAL A 185 9.09 -16.96 11.27
CA VAL A 185 7.96 -17.89 11.51
C VAL A 185 7.12 -18.11 10.25
N ILE A 186 6.84 -17.04 9.48
CA ILE A 186 5.97 -17.10 8.30
C ILE A 186 6.67 -17.80 7.12
N LEU A 187 7.97 -17.57 6.95
CA LEU A 187 8.79 -18.16 5.89
C LEU A 187 9.43 -19.50 6.28
N GLU A 188 9.33 -19.89 7.56
CA GLU A 188 10.07 -21.02 8.13
C GLU A 188 11.58 -20.86 7.92
N ASP A 189 12.08 -19.63 8.02
CA ASP A 189 13.48 -19.25 7.82
C ASP A 189 14.16 -18.98 9.17
N GLU A 190 15.03 -19.91 9.56
CA GLU A 190 15.78 -19.81 10.81
C GLU A 190 16.76 -18.62 10.81
N ASN A 191 17.28 -18.20 9.66
CA ASN A 191 18.18 -17.04 9.59
C ASN A 191 17.46 -15.75 9.98
N GLU A 192 16.19 -15.58 9.59
CA GLU A 192 15.39 -14.45 10.02
C GLU A 192 15.14 -14.46 11.54
N VAL A 193 14.92 -15.63 12.12
CA VAL A 193 14.80 -15.78 13.58
C VAL A 193 16.13 -15.44 14.27
N GLN A 194 17.25 -15.90 13.74
CA GLN A 194 18.58 -15.58 14.27
C GLN A 194 18.88 -14.08 14.18
N GLU A 195 18.48 -13.42 13.09
CA GLU A 195 18.61 -11.98 12.94
C GLU A 195 17.83 -11.21 14.02
N CYS A 196 16.63 -11.66 14.38
CA CYS A 196 15.89 -11.13 15.52
C CYS A 196 16.72 -11.15 16.81
N PHE A 197 17.34 -12.29 17.14
CA PHE A 197 18.17 -12.41 18.34
C PHE A 197 19.45 -11.58 18.26
N ARG A 198 20.07 -11.47 17.07
CA ARG A 198 21.24 -10.62 16.85
C ARG A 198 20.95 -9.15 17.10
N ILE A 199 19.78 -8.67 16.68
CA ILE A 199 19.31 -7.30 16.93
C ILE A 199 19.16 -7.07 18.45
N ILE A 200 18.54 -7.99 19.18
CA ILE A 200 18.39 -7.91 20.64
C ILE A 200 19.77 -7.85 21.32
N GLN A 201 20.66 -8.73 20.94
CA GLN A 201 22.01 -8.78 21.51
C GLN A 201 22.77 -7.48 21.28
N SER A 202 22.71 -6.92 20.07
CA SER A 202 23.39 -5.66 19.73
C SER A 202 22.86 -4.50 20.58
N GLU A 203 21.55 -4.41 20.76
CA GLU A 203 20.93 -3.34 21.56
C GLU A 203 21.31 -3.44 23.04
N VAL A 204 21.28 -4.66 23.59
CA VAL A 204 21.68 -4.91 24.98
C VAL A 204 23.14 -4.54 25.21
N LEU A 205 24.04 -4.94 24.30
CA LEU A 205 25.46 -4.60 24.38
C LEU A 205 25.67 -3.10 24.29
N GLU A 206 25.03 -2.42 23.34
CA GLU A 206 25.15 -0.97 23.17
C GLU A 206 24.64 -0.20 24.39
N ALA A 207 23.47 -0.59 24.93
CA ALA A 207 22.93 -0.01 26.16
C ALA A 207 23.86 -0.24 27.35
N THR A 208 24.45 -1.44 27.46
CA THR A 208 25.39 -1.79 28.52
C THR A 208 26.65 -0.94 28.42
N ILE A 209 27.25 -0.84 27.23
CA ILE A 209 28.45 -0.04 26.99
C ILE A 209 28.20 1.43 27.31
N LYS A 210 27.06 2.00 26.88
CA LYS A 210 26.69 3.38 27.21
C LYS A 210 26.49 3.62 28.71
N SER A 211 26.03 2.61 29.45
CA SER A 211 25.82 2.72 30.90
C SER A 211 27.09 2.57 31.71
N LEU A 212 28.16 1.98 31.14
CA LEU A 212 29.44 1.83 31.80
C LEU A 212 30.16 3.17 31.83
N ALA A 213 30.45 3.68 33.03
CA ALA A 213 31.36 4.81 33.22
C ALA A 213 32.78 4.30 32.93
N TYR A 214 33.16 4.36 31.64
CA TYR A 214 34.48 3.88 31.23
C TYR A 214 35.53 4.95 31.55
N ASN A 215 36.48 4.59 32.41
CA ASN A 215 37.63 5.47 32.68
C ASN A 215 38.85 4.96 31.87
N GLU A 216 39.09 5.60 30.74
CA GLU A 216 40.21 5.27 29.84
C GLU A 216 41.59 5.41 30.50
N GLN A 217 41.67 6.11 31.63
CA GLN A 217 42.91 6.28 32.41
C GLN A 217 43.09 5.28 33.52
N ALA A 218 42.13 4.36 33.70
CA ALA A 218 42.24 3.32 34.71
C ALA A 218 43.41 2.37 34.40
N ARG A 219 44.41 2.34 35.28
CA ARG A 219 45.51 1.38 35.19
C ARG A 219 45.21 0.16 36.03
N ILE A 220 45.54 -1.02 35.50
CA ILE A 220 45.54 -2.24 36.28
C ILE A 220 46.71 -2.11 37.28
N VAL A 221 46.38 -2.02 38.57
CA VAL A 221 47.34 -1.78 39.64
C VAL A 221 47.76 -3.08 40.35
N THR A 222 47.03 -4.18 40.07
CA THR A 222 47.29 -5.48 40.68
C THR A 222 47.19 -6.64 39.69
N ASP A 223 48.03 -7.66 39.88
CA ASP A 223 48.00 -8.89 39.04
C ASP A 223 46.82 -9.81 39.36
N HIS A 224 46.06 -9.51 40.40
CA HIS A 224 44.93 -10.32 40.83
C HIS A 224 43.70 -9.48 41.08
N HIS A 225 42.58 -9.86 40.43
CA HIS A 225 41.28 -9.25 40.64
C HIS A 225 40.28 -10.32 41.14
N THR A 226 39.61 -10.04 42.24
CA THR A 226 38.51 -10.86 42.72
C THR A 226 37.21 -10.22 42.39
N VAL A 227 36.41 -10.84 41.52
CA VAL A 227 35.06 -10.38 41.16
C VAL A 227 34.06 -11.26 41.92
N ARG A 228 33.24 -10.64 42.78
CA ARG A 228 32.12 -11.33 43.43
C ARG A 228 30.86 -11.01 42.62
N LEU A 229 30.33 -12.05 41.98
CA LEU A 229 29.08 -11.96 41.26
C LEU A 229 27.97 -12.65 42.07
N PRO A 230 26.76 -12.05 42.17
CA PRO A 230 25.65 -12.74 42.76
C PRO A 230 25.27 -13.94 41.89
N LEU A 231 25.18 -15.13 42.51
CA LEU A 231 24.68 -16.30 41.82
C LEU A 231 23.17 -16.22 41.73
N ARG A 232 22.64 -16.09 40.52
CA ARG A 232 21.20 -16.21 40.26
C ARG A 232 20.87 -17.67 40.00
N VAL A 233 20.17 -18.30 40.92
CA VAL A 233 19.66 -19.67 40.76
C VAL A 233 18.19 -19.56 40.35
N ASN A 234 17.87 -19.95 39.13
CA ASN A 234 16.47 -20.07 38.67
C ASN A 234 15.95 -21.45 39.12
N TRP A 235 15.03 -21.45 40.06
CA TRP A 235 14.38 -22.68 40.57
C TRP A 235 13.27 -23.19 39.64
N GLY A 236 13.04 -22.56 38.51
CA GLY A 236 12.08 -22.93 37.46
C GLY A 236 11.44 -21.68 36.81
N GLY A 237 11.09 -21.77 35.53
CA GLY A 237 10.25 -20.82 34.82
C GLY A 237 10.82 -19.43 34.53
N GLY A 238 12.06 -19.15 34.88
CA GLY A 238 12.64 -17.81 34.74
C GLY A 238 12.88 -17.31 33.31
N TRP A 239 12.52 -18.07 32.30
CA TRP A 239 12.64 -17.72 30.87
C TRP A 239 11.31 -17.44 30.22
N SER A 240 10.19 -17.53 30.94
CA SER A 240 8.85 -17.25 30.42
C SER A 240 8.62 -15.76 30.16
N ASP A 241 9.40 -14.89 30.78
CA ASP A 241 9.39 -13.45 30.63
C ASP A 241 10.28 -12.94 29.48
N THR A 242 10.98 -13.84 28.79
CA THR A 242 11.92 -13.49 27.72
C THR A 242 11.25 -13.60 26.35
N PRO A 243 11.36 -12.57 25.47
CA PRO A 243 10.94 -12.72 24.09
C PRO A 243 11.70 -13.85 23.38
N PRO A 244 11.09 -14.61 22.49
CA PRO A 244 9.70 -14.46 21.99
C PRO A 244 8.63 -15.14 22.84
N TYR A 245 9.01 -15.92 23.86
CA TYR A 245 8.07 -16.76 24.61
C TYR A 245 6.95 -15.95 25.29
N CYS A 246 7.28 -14.84 25.94
CA CYS A 246 6.29 -13.98 26.60
C CYS A 246 5.32 -13.30 25.60
N ASN A 247 5.76 -13.09 24.35
CA ASN A 247 4.91 -12.53 23.31
C ASN A 247 3.93 -13.53 22.69
N GLU A 248 4.19 -14.84 22.89
CA GLU A 248 3.36 -15.91 22.31
C GLU A 248 2.45 -16.56 23.35
N LYS A 249 2.89 -16.63 24.59
CA LYS A 249 2.22 -17.41 25.64
C LYS A 249 1.63 -16.53 26.76
N GLY A 250 1.89 -15.21 26.73
CA GLY A 250 1.31 -14.22 27.62
C GLY A 250 1.97 -14.12 28.95
#